data_c906b6b282b8bbe03b39b1ad4e1ad9ae
#
_entry.id   c906b6b282b8bbe03b39b1ad4e1ad9ae
#
_cell.length_a   1.000
_cell.length_b   1.000
_cell.length_c   1.000
_cell.angle_alpha   90.00
_cell.angle_beta   90.00
_cell.angle_gamma   90.00
#
_symmetry.space_group_name_H-M   'P 1'
#
loop_
_entity.id
_entity.type
_entity.pdbx_description
1 polymer ?
#
loop_
_entity_poly.entity_id
_entity_poly.type
_entity_poly.pdbx_seq_one_letter_code
_entity_poly.pdbx_strand_id
1 'polypeptide(L)'
;DRQRAILTALDFKVGSDWQVTCPPRRHDIEGPADLVEEVVRIEGLDKVASVPLTRAPGVAKPTATPEQLVQRKLRRAAAARGLHEAVTWSFLPVPEAEHFADGADLWVLDNPISEDLKAMRPSLLPGLLTAAKRAADRGAAGARLFEIGRRYFRGQGGHSDERATLGLVLAGEKTPRGWVNGKAQGF
;
A
#
# COMPACT_ATOMS: atom_id res chain seq x y z
N ASP A 1 38.22 -2.59 21.25
CA ASP A 1 38.29 -1.24 21.83
C ASP A 1 37.50 -0.18 21.04
N ARG A 2 37.44 -0.26 19.70
CA ARG A 2 36.67 0.70 18.87
C ARG A 2 35.18 0.68 19.18
N GLN A 3 34.56 -0.49 19.33
CA GLN A 3 33.14 -0.65 19.68
C GLN A 3 32.83 -0.02 21.04
N ARG A 4 33.70 -0.24 22.00
CA ARG A 4 33.56 0.38 23.34
C ARG A 4 33.62 1.91 23.27
N ALA A 5 34.55 2.45 22.48
CA ALA A 5 34.66 3.89 22.29
C ALA A 5 33.40 4.49 21.63
N ILE A 6 32.84 3.80 20.64
CA ILE A 6 31.59 4.22 19.97
C ILE A 6 30.42 4.21 20.97
N LEU A 7 30.20 3.13 21.67
CA LEU A 7 29.10 3.02 22.63
C LEU A 7 29.23 4.06 23.75
N THR A 8 30.47 4.26 24.27
CA THR A 8 30.72 5.29 25.30
C THR A 8 30.45 6.70 24.78
N ALA A 9 30.80 6.99 23.52
CA ALA A 9 30.51 8.29 22.89
C ALA A 9 29.01 8.52 22.67
N LEU A 10 28.22 7.46 22.63
CA LEU A 10 26.75 7.49 22.57
C LEU A 10 26.08 7.45 23.98
N ASP A 11 26.86 7.68 25.04
CA ASP A 11 26.44 7.67 26.45
C ASP A 11 26.05 6.31 27.02
N PHE A 12 26.39 5.20 26.37
CA PHE A 12 26.26 3.89 27.00
C PHE A 12 27.38 3.68 28.00
N LYS A 13 27.05 3.11 29.17
CA LYS A 13 28.05 2.69 30.13
C LYS A 13 28.44 1.24 29.84
N VAL A 14 29.69 1.00 29.43
CA VAL A 14 30.18 -0.31 29.05
C VAL A 14 31.14 -0.86 30.10
N GLY A 15 30.72 -1.88 30.84
CA GLY A 15 31.52 -2.57 31.84
C GLY A 15 32.69 -3.35 31.26
N SER A 16 33.66 -3.75 32.08
CA SER A 16 34.84 -4.55 31.66
C SER A 16 34.43 -5.92 31.06
N ASP A 17 33.31 -6.44 31.52
CA ASP A 17 32.69 -7.71 31.14
C ASP A 17 31.71 -7.59 29.94
N TRP A 18 31.67 -6.43 29.27
CA TRP A 18 30.73 -6.10 28.19
C TRP A 18 29.26 -6.01 28.63
N GLN A 19 28.99 -5.93 29.93
CA GLN A 19 27.66 -5.48 30.34
C GLN A 19 27.47 -4.03 29.95
N VAL A 20 26.36 -3.75 29.22
CA VAL A 20 26.04 -2.41 28.74
C VAL A 20 24.81 -1.88 29.44
N THR A 21 24.95 -0.70 30.03
CA THR A 21 23.82 0.03 30.61
C THR A 21 23.39 1.12 29.62
N CYS A 22 22.14 1.06 29.19
CA CYS A 22 21.56 2.03 28.28
C CYS A 22 21.22 3.34 28.99
N PRO A 23 21.42 4.50 28.35
CA PRO A 23 20.96 5.76 28.90
C PRO A 23 19.41 5.82 28.92
N PRO A 24 18.79 6.48 29.93
CA PRO A 24 17.33 6.45 30.11
C PRO A 24 16.52 6.99 28.92
N ARG A 25 17.11 7.78 28.05
CA ARG A 25 16.46 8.34 26.86
C ARG A 25 16.36 7.34 25.69
N ARG A 26 17.08 6.21 25.74
CA ARG A 26 17.11 5.18 24.68
C ARG A 26 16.20 4.03 25.10
N HIS A 27 14.91 4.20 24.83
CA HIS A 27 13.88 3.18 25.10
C HIS A 27 13.78 2.13 23.98
N ASP A 28 14.51 2.36 22.90
CA ASP A 28 14.55 1.54 21.68
C ASP A 28 15.57 0.40 21.76
N ILE A 29 16.45 0.41 22.75
CA ILE A 29 17.51 -0.59 22.93
C ILE A 29 17.01 -1.72 23.84
N GLU A 30 16.67 -2.85 23.27
CA GLU A 30 16.12 -4.00 23.99
C GLU A 30 17.13 -5.16 24.12
N GLY A 31 18.14 -5.23 23.22
CA GLY A 31 19.06 -6.33 23.21
C GLY A 31 20.41 -6.09 22.53
N PRO A 32 21.25 -7.13 22.45
CA PRO A 32 22.58 -7.02 21.83
C PRO A 32 22.55 -6.61 20.36
N ALA A 33 21.50 -6.96 19.61
CA ALA A 33 21.38 -6.63 18.20
C ALA A 33 21.30 -5.10 18.00
N ASP A 34 20.59 -4.39 18.88
CA ASP A 34 20.44 -2.94 18.82
C ASP A 34 21.78 -2.25 19.11
N LEU A 35 22.61 -2.81 20.01
CA LEU A 35 23.96 -2.32 20.27
C LEU A 35 24.88 -2.52 19.06
N VAL A 36 24.72 -3.63 18.34
CA VAL A 36 25.43 -3.86 17.08
C VAL A 36 25.03 -2.83 16.03
N GLU A 37 23.74 -2.53 15.93
CA GLU A 37 23.22 -1.48 15.04
C GLU A 37 23.85 -0.12 15.34
N GLU A 38 23.91 0.28 16.60
CA GLU A 38 24.54 1.53 17.03
C GLU A 38 26.03 1.59 16.63
N VAL A 39 26.75 0.50 16.82
CA VAL A 39 28.16 0.43 16.43
C VAL A 39 28.32 0.53 14.91
N VAL A 40 27.53 -0.23 14.15
CA VAL A 40 27.60 -0.27 12.69
C VAL A 40 27.17 1.08 12.07
N ARG A 41 26.16 1.74 12.66
CA ARG A 41 25.70 3.05 12.21
C ARG A 41 26.81 4.13 12.27
N ILE A 42 27.65 4.06 13.29
CA ILE A 42 28.77 5.01 13.48
C ILE A 42 30.00 4.57 12.69
N GLU A 43 30.31 3.28 12.66
CA GLU A 43 31.48 2.75 11.95
C GLU A 43 31.32 2.76 10.43
N GLY A 44 30.11 2.61 9.93
CA GLY A 44 29.73 2.60 8.51
C GLY A 44 29.23 1.23 8.05
N LEU A 45 28.05 1.21 7.43
CA LEU A 45 27.44 0.01 6.86
C LEU A 45 28.24 -0.55 5.68
N ASP A 46 28.97 0.31 4.98
CA ASP A 46 29.87 -0.06 3.87
C ASP A 46 31.02 -0.97 4.28
N LYS A 47 31.37 -0.98 5.57
CA LYS A 47 32.41 -1.85 6.14
C LYS A 47 31.88 -3.27 6.49
N VAL A 48 30.58 -3.45 6.49
CA VAL A 48 29.98 -4.76 6.74
C VAL A 48 30.01 -5.59 5.46
N ALA A 49 30.72 -6.73 5.51
CA ALA A 49 30.79 -7.60 4.35
C ALA A 49 29.42 -8.16 3.98
N SER A 50 29.04 -8.00 2.72
CA SER A 50 27.81 -8.62 2.20
C SER A 50 28.01 -10.12 2.03
N VAL A 51 27.28 -10.92 2.78
CA VAL A 51 27.32 -12.37 2.69
C VAL A 51 25.96 -12.86 2.18
N PRO A 52 25.92 -13.62 1.06
CA PRO A 52 24.67 -14.17 0.57
C PRO A 52 24.11 -15.18 1.56
N LEU A 53 22.79 -15.18 1.73
CA LEU A 53 22.12 -16.17 2.55
C LEU A 53 22.36 -17.57 1.97
N THR A 54 22.68 -18.52 2.85
CA THR A 54 22.79 -19.92 2.47
C THR A 54 21.45 -20.43 1.95
N ARG A 55 21.44 -20.95 0.74
CA ARG A 55 20.21 -21.54 0.19
C ARG A 55 19.93 -22.87 0.90
N ALA A 56 18.71 -22.98 1.43
CA ALA A 56 18.24 -24.27 1.92
C ALA A 56 18.15 -25.27 0.75
N PRO A 57 18.51 -26.58 0.96
CA PRO A 57 18.29 -27.58 -0.04
C PRO A 57 16.79 -27.72 -0.34
N GLY A 58 16.44 -27.78 -1.63
CA GLY A 58 15.04 -27.93 -2.05
C GLY A 58 14.78 -27.36 -3.44
N VAL A 59 13.59 -27.65 -3.96
CA VAL A 59 13.13 -27.12 -5.22
C VAL A 59 12.64 -25.67 -5.00
N ALA A 60 13.10 -24.75 -5.84
CA ALA A 60 12.65 -23.37 -5.78
C ALA A 60 11.12 -23.29 -6.02
N LYS A 61 10.39 -22.72 -5.07
CA LYS A 61 8.96 -22.45 -5.24
C LYS A 61 8.77 -21.26 -6.19
N PRO A 62 7.65 -21.22 -6.93
CA PRO A 62 7.29 -20.05 -7.73
C PRO A 62 7.29 -18.78 -6.86
N THR A 63 7.85 -17.70 -7.39
CA THR A 63 7.94 -16.40 -6.68
C THR A 63 6.63 -15.63 -6.63
N ALA A 64 5.60 -16.10 -7.34
CA ALA A 64 4.29 -15.47 -7.40
C ALA A 64 3.19 -16.53 -7.46
N THR A 65 2.08 -16.27 -6.77
CA THR A 65 0.89 -17.12 -6.87
C THR A 65 0.17 -16.92 -8.22
N PRO A 66 -0.71 -17.85 -8.64
CA PRO A 66 -1.53 -17.68 -9.84
C PRO A 66 -2.32 -16.36 -9.82
N GLU A 67 -2.90 -15.99 -8.69
CA GLU A 67 -3.65 -14.75 -8.51
C GLU A 67 -2.78 -13.52 -8.72
N GLN A 68 -1.58 -13.50 -8.16
CA GLN A 68 -0.61 -12.42 -8.37
C GLN A 68 -0.21 -12.29 -9.84
N LEU A 69 -0.06 -13.41 -10.54
CA LEU A 69 0.23 -13.41 -11.98
C LEU A 69 -0.93 -12.84 -12.80
N VAL A 70 -2.18 -13.19 -12.43
CA VAL A 70 -3.38 -12.63 -13.07
C VAL A 70 -3.45 -11.12 -12.85
N GLN A 71 -3.24 -10.64 -11.60
CA GLN A 71 -3.24 -9.21 -11.30
C GLN A 71 -2.18 -8.46 -12.11
N ARG A 72 -0.95 -9.01 -12.22
CA ARG A 72 0.12 -8.41 -13.04
C ARG A 72 -0.27 -8.34 -14.53
N LYS A 73 -0.93 -9.37 -15.05
CA LYS A 73 -1.42 -9.38 -16.45
C LYS A 73 -2.52 -8.34 -16.65
N LEU A 74 -3.49 -8.26 -15.75
CA LEU A 74 -4.58 -7.28 -15.81
C LEU A 74 -4.06 -5.85 -15.78
N ARG A 75 -3.12 -5.54 -14.87
CA ARG A 75 -2.48 -4.22 -14.76
C ARG A 75 -1.83 -3.81 -16.08
N ARG A 76 -1.01 -4.69 -16.65
CA ARG A 76 -0.36 -4.44 -17.94
C ARG A 76 -1.36 -4.28 -19.08
N ALA A 77 -2.40 -5.11 -19.11
CA ALA A 77 -3.44 -5.06 -20.14
C ALA A 77 -4.27 -3.78 -20.08
N ALA A 78 -4.60 -3.29 -18.87
CA ALA A 78 -5.29 -2.02 -18.67
C ALA A 78 -4.41 -0.84 -19.09
N ALA A 79 -3.17 -0.80 -18.64
CA ALA A 79 -2.21 0.24 -19.01
C ALA A 79 -1.95 0.29 -20.53
N ALA A 80 -1.80 -0.88 -21.19
CA ALA A 80 -1.62 -0.97 -22.63
C ALA A 80 -2.84 -0.48 -23.44
N ARG A 81 -4.01 -0.37 -22.80
CA ARG A 81 -5.23 0.22 -23.39
C ARG A 81 -5.41 1.71 -23.07
N GLY A 82 -4.40 2.35 -22.51
CA GLY A 82 -4.41 3.76 -22.18
C GLY A 82 -5.23 4.12 -20.95
N LEU A 83 -5.43 3.15 -20.02
CA LEU A 83 -6.00 3.46 -18.71
C LEU A 83 -4.88 3.78 -17.72
N HIS A 84 -5.15 4.68 -16.80
CA HIS A 84 -4.26 5.07 -15.71
C HIS A 84 -4.65 4.33 -14.43
N GLU A 85 -3.68 3.75 -13.74
CA GLU A 85 -3.91 3.10 -12.46
C GLU A 85 -4.18 4.14 -11.38
N ALA A 86 -5.25 3.94 -10.64
CA ALA A 86 -5.57 4.68 -9.42
C ALA A 86 -5.44 3.74 -8.22
N VAL A 87 -5.05 4.30 -7.09
CA VAL A 87 -5.07 3.62 -5.79
C VAL A 87 -5.90 4.49 -4.86
N THR A 88 -7.05 3.98 -4.47
CA THR A 88 -8.00 4.71 -3.62
C THR A 88 -8.10 4.09 -2.24
N TRP A 89 -8.64 4.85 -1.29
CA TRP A 89 -8.81 4.37 0.09
C TRP A 89 -9.78 3.18 0.17
N SER A 90 -9.47 2.23 1.02
CA SER A 90 -10.36 1.10 1.32
C SER A 90 -11.52 1.47 2.24
N PHE A 91 -11.57 2.70 2.71
CA PHE A 91 -12.57 3.22 3.64
C PHE A 91 -13.36 4.34 3.00
N LEU A 92 -14.66 4.41 3.29
CA LEU A 92 -15.58 5.45 2.83
C LEU A 92 -16.58 5.82 3.92
N PRO A 93 -17.33 6.92 3.75
CA PRO A 93 -18.52 7.20 4.53
C PRO A 93 -19.59 6.10 4.34
N VAL A 94 -20.29 5.75 5.42
CA VAL A 94 -21.36 4.73 5.37
C VAL A 94 -22.41 5.04 4.30
N PRO A 95 -22.96 6.26 4.19
CA PRO A 95 -23.95 6.57 3.16
C PRO A 95 -23.45 6.37 1.73
N GLU A 96 -22.17 6.64 1.48
CA GLU A 96 -21.56 6.38 0.17
C GLU A 96 -21.42 4.89 -0.10
N ALA A 97 -20.99 4.11 0.91
CA ALA A 97 -20.86 2.66 0.81
C ALA A 97 -22.20 1.97 0.53
N GLU A 98 -23.29 2.42 1.16
CA GLU A 98 -24.65 1.87 0.99
C GLU A 98 -25.12 1.90 -0.46
N HIS A 99 -24.77 2.95 -1.23
CA HIS A 99 -25.13 3.08 -2.65
C HIS A 99 -24.52 1.97 -3.52
N PHE A 100 -23.47 1.31 -3.05
CA PHE A 100 -22.71 0.29 -3.80
C PHE A 100 -22.72 -1.07 -3.12
N ALA A 101 -23.51 -1.24 -2.05
CA ALA A 101 -23.56 -2.48 -1.29
C ALA A 101 -24.40 -3.57 -1.96
N ASP A 102 -25.31 -3.20 -2.88
CA ASP A 102 -26.22 -4.11 -3.59
C ASP A 102 -26.99 -5.06 -2.62
N GLY A 103 -27.43 -4.49 -1.50
CA GLY A 103 -28.15 -5.23 -0.43
C GLY A 103 -27.27 -6.12 0.45
N ALA A 104 -25.97 -6.13 0.26
CA ALA A 104 -25.06 -6.88 1.13
C ALA A 104 -24.73 -6.12 2.41
N ASP A 105 -24.44 -6.88 3.48
CA ASP A 105 -23.99 -6.32 4.75
C ASP A 105 -22.63 -5.62 4.61
N LEU A 106 -22.60 -4.36 5.02
CA LEU A 106 -21.38 -3.59 5.03
C LEU A 106 -20.48 -3.97 6.21
N TRP A 107 -19.19 -3.96 5.96
CA TRP A 107 -18.21 -4.05 7.03
C TRP A 107 -17.95 -2.65 7.59
N VAL A 108 -18.54 -2.35 8.74
CA VAL A 108 -18.42 -1.06 9.43
C VAL A 108 -17.47 -1.18 10.60
N LEU A 109 -16.54 -0.23 10.75
CA LEU A 109 -15.56 -0.20 11.83
C LEU A 109 -16.19 0.36 13.12
N ASP A 110 -15.91 -0.28 14.24
CA ASP A 110 -16.33 0.20 15.57
C ASP A 110 -15.54 1.45 15.99
N ASN A 111 -14.25 1.49 15.68
CA ASN A 111 -13.33 2.57 16.03
C ASN A 111 -12.67 3.19 14.79
N PRO A 112 -13.41 3.92 13.94
CA PRO A 112 -12.84 4.56 12.77
C PRO A 112 -11.94 5.75 13.15
N ILE A 113 -10.95 6.07 12.30
CA ILE A 113 -10.12 7.28 12.45
C ILE A 113 -10.99 8.54 12.30
N SER A 114 -12.02 8.50 11.43
CA SER A 114 -13.04 9.53 11.27
C SER A 114 -14.34 8.88 10.77
N GLU A 115 -15.48 9.57 10.95
CA GLU A 115 -16.78 9.11 10.42
C GLU A 115 -16.78 8.98 8.89
N ASP A 116 -15.96 9.79 8.19
CA ASP A 116 -15.78 9.71 6.74
C ASP A 116 -15.01 8.46 6.28
N LEU A 117 -14.45 7.69 7.21
CA LEU A 117 -13.64 6.49 6.94
C LEU A 117 -14.16 5.28 7.72
N LYS A 118 -15.46 5.19 7.93
CA LYS A 118 -16.09 4.22 8.83
C LYS A 118 -16.44 2.90 8.18
N ALA A 119 -16.80 2.90 6.90
CA ALA A 119 -17.16 1.68 6.18
C ALA A 119 -16.03 1.18 5.30
N MET A 120 -15.82 -0.14 5.27
CA MET A 120 -14.97 -0.77 4.26
C MET A 120 -15.69 -0.74 2.91
N ARG A 121 -14.97 -0.43 1.84
CA ARG A 121 -15.54 -0.28 0.50
C ARG A 121 -16.13 -1.58 -0.04
N PRO A 122 -17.43 -1.63 -0.38
CA PRO A 122 -18.06 -2.79 -1.03
C PRO A 122 -17.75 -2.83 -2.54
N SER A 123 -17.24 -1.73 -3.10
CA SER A 123 -16.90 -1.57 -4.50
C SER A 123 -15.67 -0.66 -4.66
N LEU A 124 -14.98 -0.76 -5.78
CA LEU A 124 -13.91 0.18 -6.17
C LEU A 124 -14.47 1.46 -6.84
N LEU A 125 -15.75 1.42 -7.25
CA LEU A 125 -16.35 2.52 -8.02
C LEU A 125 -16.42 3.84 -7.27
N PRO A 126 -16.76 3.92 -5.98
CA PRO A 126 -16.80 5.21 -5.26
C PRO A 126 -15.47 5.96 -5.35
N GLY A 127 -14.37 5.29 -5.03
CA GLY A 127 -13.03 5.87 -5.10
C GLY A 127 -12.64 6.30 -6.51
N LEU A 128 -12.93 5.47 -7.51
CA LEU A 128 -12.65 5.75 -8.91
C LEU A 128 -13.49 6.92 -9.44
N LEU A 129 -14.77 7.00 -9.08
CA LEU A 129 -15.66 8.11 -9.44
C LEU A 129 -15.21 9.44 -8.81
N THR A 130 -14.81 9.38 -7.54
CA THR A 130 -14.23 10.54 -6.84
C THR A 130 -12.93 11.00 -7.50
N ALA A 131 -12.07 10.07 -7.93
CA ALA A 131 -10.85 10.41 -8.66
C ALA A 131 -11.14 11.02 -10.02
N ALA A 132 -12.12 10.48 -10.76
CA ALA A 132 -12.57 11.03 -12.04
C ALA A 132 -13.18 12.42 -11.88
N LYS A 133 -14.03 12.63 -10.85
CA LYS A 133 -14.57 13.94 -10.52
C LYS A 133 -13.47 14.95 -10.22
N ARG A 134 -12.49 14.60 -9.38
CA ARG A 134 -11.35 15.47 -9.08
C ARG A 134 -10.54 15.85 -10.32
N ALA A 135 -10.40 14.92 -11.28
CA ALA A 135 -9.74 15.22 -12.56
C ALA A 135 -10.54 16.22 -13.37
N ALA A 136 -11.87 16.03 -13.49
CA ALA A 136 -12.75 16.95 -14.18
C ALA A 136 -12.78 18.34 -13.52
N ASP A 137 -12.86 18.42 -12.20
CA ASP A 137 -12.82 19.67 -11.43
C ASP A 137 -11.51 20.46 -11.66
N ARG A 138 -10.45 19.78 -12.08
CA ARG A 138 -9.15 20.38 -12.47
C ARG A 138 -9.01 20.64 -13.97
N GLY A 139 -10.09 20.49 -14.73
CA GLY A 139 -10.11 20.77 -16.15
C GLY A 139 -9.67 19.62 -17.07
N ALA A 140 -9.57 18.38 -16.57
CA ALA A 140 -9.32 17.24 -17.44
C ALA A 140 -10.52 16.98 -18.35
N ALA A 141 -10.29 16.84 -19.66
CA ALA A 141 -11.32 16.57 -20.65
C ALA A 141 -11.94 15.17 -20.54
N GLY A 142 -11.26 14.26 -19.82
CA GLY A 142 -11.74 12.91 -19.57
C GLY A 142 -10.90 12.17 -18.55
N ALA A 143 -11.43 11.08 -18.05
CA ALA A 143 -10.75 10.16 -17.15
C ALA A 143 -10.85 8.73 -17.65
N ARG A 144 -9.74 8.03 -17.69
CA ARG A 144 -9.64 6.60 -18.04
C ARG A 144 -8.88 5.92 -16.91
N LEU A 145 -9.61 5.50 -15.88
CA LEU A 145 -9.02 5.01 -14.66
C LEU A 145 -9.30 3.52 -14.48
N PHE A 146 -8.36 2.83 -13.87
CA PHE A 146 -8.57 1.50 -13.34
C PHE A 146 -7.94 1.36 -11.97
N GLU A 147 -8.43 0.41 -11.19
CA GLU A 147 -7.85 0.01 -9.92
C GLU A 147 -7.95 -1.50 -9.79
N ILE A 148 -6.87 -2.14 -9.34
CA ILE A 148 -6.88 -3.53 -8.89
C ILE A 148 -6.75 -3.49 -7.38
N GLY A 149 -7.85 -3.76 -6.70
CA GLY A 149 -7.96 -3.66 -5.25
C GLY A 149 -8.92 -4.70 -4.68
N ARG A 150 -9.12 -4.62 -3.38
CA ARG A 150 -10.08 -5.46 -2.68
C ARG A 150 -11.36 -4.70 -2.38
N ARG A 151 -12.47 -5.40 -2.45
CA ARG A 151 -13.76 -5.01 -1.89
C ARG A 151 -14.08 -5.90 -0.71
N TYR A 152 -14.89 -5.40 0.21
CA TYR A 152 -15.08 -5.99 1.51
C TYR A 152 -16.56 -6.07 1.85
N PHE A 153 -16.97 -7.23 2.36
CA PHE A 153 -18.32 -7.47 2.89
C PHE A 153 -18.24 -8.18 4.23
N ARG A 154 -19.28 -8.04 5.01
CA ARG A 154 -19.43 -8.82 6.23
C ARG A 154 -19.88 -10.22 5.87
N GLY A 155 -19.03 -11.19 6.08
CA GLY A 155 -19.32 -12.60 5.87
C GLY A 155 -20.02 -13.24 7.08
N GLN A 156 -20.45 -14.49 6.93
CA GLN A 156 -21.05 -15.26 8.01
C GLN A 156 -20.06 -15.44 9.16
N GLY A 157 -20.57 -15.42 10.40
CA GLY A 157 -19.72 -15.59 11.59
C GLY A 157 -18.80 -14.42 11.92
N GLY A 158 -19.01 -13.23 11.31
CA GLY A 158 -18.23 -12.03 11.60
C GLY A 158 -16.87 -11.98 10.90
N HIS A 159 -16.63 -12.83 9.92
CA HIS A 159 -15.41 -12.79 9.10
C HIS A 159 -15.54 -11.80 7.94
N SER A 160 -14.43 -11.21 7.53
CA SER A 160 -14.38 -10.37 6.31
C SER A 160 -14.41 -11.26 5.06
N ASP A 161 -15.33 -10.98 4.13
CA ASP A 161 -15.29 -11.53 2.76
C ASP A 161 -14.56 -10.52 1.87
N GLU A 162 -13.31 -10.82 1.58
CA GLU A 162 -12.44 -9.96 0.77
C GLU A 162 -12.32 -10.50 -0.65
N ARG A 163 -12.70 -9.70 -1.64
CA ARG A 163 -12.64 -10.12 -3.05
C ARG A 163 -11.73 -9.22 -3.86
N ALA A 164 -10.70 -9.83 -4.47
CA ALA A 164 -9.87 -9.14 -5.45
C ALA A 164 -10.72 -8.73 -6.66
N THR A 165 -10.68 -7.47 -7.03
CA THR A 165 -11.56 -6.87 -8.02
C THR A 165 -10.77 -5.94 -8.94
N LEU A 166 -11.09 -5.94 -10.22
CA LEU A 166 -10.70 -4.90 -11.16
C LEU A 166 -11.87 -3.95 -11.34
N GLY A 167 -11.67 -2.68 -10.99
CA GLY A 167 -12.61 -1.59 -11.26
C GLY A 167 -12.13 -0.74 -12.43
N LEU A 168 -13.07 -0.25 -13.25
CA LEU A 168 -12.80 0.61 -14.39
C LEU A 168 -13.79 1.79 -14.38
N VAL A 169 -13.29 2.98 -14.67
CA VAL A 169 -14.11 4.16 -14.94
C VAL A 169 -13.61 4.86 -16.20
N LEU A 170 -14.51 5.07 -17.12
CA LEU A 170 -14.32 5.86 -18.34
C LEU A 170 -15.30 7.03 -18.30
N ALA A 171 -14.78 8.24 -18.36
CA ALA A 171 -15.59 9.46 -18.33
C ALA A 171 -15.02 10.50 -19.28
N GLY A 172 -15.91 11.37 -19.81
CA GLY A 172 -15.53 12.45 -20.71
C GLY A 172 -15.42 12.03 -22.16
N GLU A 173 -14.40 12.49 -22.84
CA GLU A 173 -14.26 12.34 -24.29
C GLU A 173 -13.45 11.10 -24.66
N LYS A 174 -14.03 10.26 -25.52
CA LYS A 174 -13.33 9.14 -26.15
C LYS A 174 -12.23 9.62 -27.10
N THR A 175 -12.56 10.62 -27.89
CA THR A 175 -11.65 11.25 -28.84
C THR A 175 -11.61 12.74 -28.55
N PRO A 176 -10.44 13.31 -28.21
CA PRO A 176 -10.33 14.72 -27.94
C PRO A 176 -10.66 15.54 -29.22
N ARG A 177 -11.18 16.74 -29.01
CA ARG A 177 -11.38 17.70 -30.10
C ARG A 177 -10.05 18.01 -30.76
N GLY A 178 -9.97 17.79 -32.04
CA GLY A 178 -8.78 18.09 -32.85
C GLY A 178 -9.13 18.88 -34.10
N TRP A 179 -8.13 19.39 -34.77
CA TRP A 179 -8.31 20.13 -36.01
C TRP A 179 -8.82 19.25 -37.17
N VAL A 180 -8.61 17.94 -37.10
CA VAL A 180 -9.09 16.94 -38.06
C VAL A 180 -10.49 16.44 -37.69
N ASN A 181 -10.75 16.28 -36.38
CA ASN A 181 -12.03 15.80 -35.86
C ASN A 181 -12.76 16.95 -35.16
N GLY A 182 -13.60 17.67 -35.90
CA GLY A 182 -14.23 18.92 -35.41
C GLY A 182 -15.12 18.79 -34.17
N LYS A 183 -15.47 17.58 -33.70
CA LYS A 183 -16.28 17.34 -32.49
C LYS A 183 -15.67 16.27 -31.63
N ALA A 184 -15.65 16.53 -30.30
CA ALA A 184 -15.36 15.51 -29.31
C ALA A 184 -16.44 14.42 -29.33
N GLN A 185 -16.05 13.18 -29.15
CA GLN A 185 -16.97 12.05 -28.98
C GLN A 185 -16.86 11.55 -27.53
N GLY A 186 -18.00 11.49 -26.85
CA GLY A 186 -18.10 10.86 -25.53
C GLY A 186 -17.99 9.34 -25.59
N PHE A 187 -17.77 8.73 -24.41
CA PHE A 187 -17.85 7.29 -24.22
C PHE A 187 -19.27 6.79 -24.22
#